data_ac2a4dad2b2d8ea04ad919f713139660
#
_entry.id   ac2a4dad2b2d8ea04ad919f713139660
#
_cell.length_a   1.000
_cell.length_b   1.000
_cell.length_c   1.000
_cell.angle_alpha   90.00
_cell.angle_beta   90.00
_cell.angle_gamma   90.00
#
_symmetry.space_group_name_H-M   'P 1'
#
loop_
_entity.id
_entity.type
_entity.pdbx_description
1 polymer ?
#
loop_
_entity_poly.entity_id
_entity_poly.type
_entity_poly.pdbx_seq_one_letter_code
_entity_poly.pdbx_strand_id
1 'polypeptide(L)'
;MTEERSESAAGLSFKMGEALLRNGAEIFRVQETMERVARAYDIEEYDVYVLSNAIFANAVENGEKIDTKLKFVPGSTVHFGRIVGINQLSREIVAGKVSVEEAYARLREIVSIPYTHPIRLDLACAVGSACFSYLFGGSVSDAAAAFICGFLLQVFLNAIDSRTASKFIINLASSAVVAVCAVLLFAVGLGNSLDKIIIGSIIRLVPGVALTTSIRDFLNGDYLSGTIRMIDAFLVGGCIAIGVGAVVMTYISLTGGAPLL
;
A
#
# COMPACT_ATOMS: atom_id res chain seq x y z
N MET A 1 -10.43 33.03 -4.25
CA MET A 1 -11.56 32.09 -4.07
C MET A 1 -11.36 31.43 -2.72
N THR A 2 -12.13 31.85 -1.79
CA THR A 2 -11.92 31.88 -0.34
C THR A 2 -12.05 30.52 0.34
N GLU A 3 -11.30 30.31 1.42
CA GLU A 3 -11.29 29.15 2.31
C GLU A 3 -12.68 28.73 2.84
N GLU A 4 -13.62 29.65 2.90
CA GLU A 4 -15.01 29.39 3.36
C GLU A 4 -15.80 28.39 2.48
N ARG A 5 -15.51 28.30 1.17
CA ARG A 5 -16.09 27.27 0.29
C ARG A 5 -15.52 25.85 0.54
N SER A 6 -14.52 25.72 1.38
CA SER A 6 -13.88 24.43 1.68
C SER A 6 -14.52 23.67 2.84
N GLU A 7 -15.37 24.30 3.64
CA GLU A 7 -16.02 23.70 4.82
C GLU A 7 -17.48 23.28 4.58
N SER A 8 -17.87 23.04 3.34
CA SER A 8 -19.16 22.46 2.97
C SER A 8 -19.21 20.96 3.26
N ALA A 9 -20.39 20.40 3.42
CA ALA A 9 -20.59 18.96 3.61
C ALA A 9 -20.09 18.15 2.40
N ALA A 10 -20.30 18.65 1.18
CA ALA A 10 -19.75 18.05 -0.04
C ALA A 10 -18.21 18.11 -0.06
N GLY A 11 -17.63 19.24 0.40
CA GLY A 11 -16.19 19.39 0.57
C GLY A 11 -15.60 18.40 1.59
N LEU A 12 -16.30 18.17 2.70
CA LEU A 12 -15.92 17.18 3.72
C LEU A 12 -15.91 15.78 3.14
N SER A 13 -16.98 15.35 2.48
CA SER A 13 -17.07 14.04 1.81
C SER A 13 -15.89 13.83 0.85
N PHE A 14 -15.60 14.83 0.03
CA PHE A 14 -14.46 14.78 -0.89
C PHE A 14 -13.11 14.66 -0.16
N LYS A 15 -12.85 15.42 0.89
CA LYS A 15 -11.61 15.34 1.69
C LYS A 15 -11.48 13.99 2.41
N MET A 16 -12.59 13.41 2.89
CA MET A 16 -12.58 12.07 3.48
C MET A 16 -12.22 11.01 2.43
N GLY A 17 -12.79 11.09 1.22
CA GLY A 17 -12.45 10.23 0.09
C GLY A 17 -10.97 10.36 -0.31
N GLU A 18 -10.47 11.59 -0.45
CA GLU A 18 -9.06 11.84 -0.73
C GLU A 18 -8.14 11.23 0.35
N ALA A 19 -8.50 11.42 1.61
CA ALA A 19 -7.72 10.88 2.72
C ALA A 19 -7.74 9.33 2.73
N LEU A 20 -8.88 8.69 2.47
CA LEU A 20 -8.99 7.24 2.33
C LEU A 20 -8.12 6.73 1.18
N LEU A 21 -8.25 7.32 -0.01
CA LEU A 21 -7.50 6.90 -1.19
C LEU A 21 -5.99 7.06 -0.99
N ARG A 22 -5.54 8.18 -0.42
CA ARG A 22 -4.12 8.43 -0.08
C ARG A 22 -3.54 7.42 0.91
N ASN A 23 -4.37 6.88 1.78
CA ASN A 23 -3.96 5.89 2.77
C ASN A 23 -4.22 4.45 2.34
N GLY A 24 -4.49 4.20 1.06
CA GLY A 24 -4.56 2.86 0.46
C GLY A 24 -5.87 2.12 0.72
N ALA A 25 -6.96 2.82 0.97
CA ALA A 25 -8.28 2.21 1.04
C ALA A 25 -8.72 1.68 -0.35
N GLU A 26 -9.57 0.67 -0.35
CA GLU A 26 -10.16 0.09 -1.55
C GLU A 26 -11.10 1.10 -2.23
N ILE A 27 -11.06 1.18 -3.56
CA ILE A 27 -11.78 2.18 -4.36
C ILE A 27 -13.27 2.21 -4.04
N PHE A 28 -13.91 1.05 -4.05
CA PHE A 28 -15.34 0.97 -3.77
C PHE A 28 -15.68 1.43 -2.35
N ARG A 29 -14.79 1.20 -1.37
CA ARG A 29 -14.94 1.70 0.01
C ARG A 29 -14.81 3.21 0.09
N VAL A 30 -13.92 3.78 -0.71
CA VAL A 30 -13.79 5.25 -0.82
C VAL A 30 -15.09 5.83 -1.34
N GLN A 31 -15.58 5.33 -2.47
CA GLN A 31 -16.81 5.77 -3.10
C GLN A 31 -18.00 5.61 -2.17
N GLU A 32 -18.22 4.42 -1.60
CA GLU A 32 -19.29 4.14 -0.64
C GLU A 32 -19.26 5.09 0.56
N THR A 33 -18.06 5.38 1.08
CA THR A 33 -17.92 6.30 2.22
C THR A 33 -18.31 7.72 1.84
N MET A 34 -17.88 8.19 0.66
CA MET A 34 -18.19 9.52 0.15
C MET A 34 -19.71 9.69 -0.05
N GLU A 35 -20.34 8.74 -0.73
CA GLU A 35 -21.80 8.75 -0.95
C GLU A 35 -22.60 8.68 0.36
N ARG A 36 -22.12 7.89 1.33
CA ARG A 36 -22.75 7.74 2.64
C ARG A 36 -22.69 9.03 3.45
N VAL A 37 -21.55 9.71 3.44
CA VAL A 37 -21.36 10.99 4.11
C VAL A 37 -22.21 12.07 3.44
N ALA A 38 -22.25 12.10 2.10
CA ALA A 38 -23.06 13.04 1.35
C ALA A 38 -24.56 12.90 1.70
N ARG A 39 -25.07 11.66 1.73
CA ARG A 39 -26.46 11.36 2.13
C ARG A 39 -26.76 11.73 3.57
N ALA A 40 -25.82 11.58 4.49
CA ALA A 40 -26.03 11.90 5.91
C ALA A 40 -26.15 13.40 6.18
N TYR A 41 -25.64 14.23 5.29
CA TYR A 41 -25.77 15.69 5.36
C TYR A 41 -26.75 16.25 4.30
N ASP A 42 -27.66 15.40 3.77
CA ASP A 42 -28.73 15.78 2.85
C ASP A 42 -28.27 16.56 1.61
N ILE A 43 -27.10 16.19 1.03
CA ILE A 43 -26.64 16.77 -0.23
C ILE A 43 -27.58 16.31 -1.36
N GLU A 44 -28.21 17.28 -2.07
CA GLU A 44 -29.31 17.04 -3.01
C GLU A 44 -28.91 16.18 -4.21
N GLU A 45 -27.81 16.54 -4.87
CA GLU A 45 -27.24 15.79 -6.00
C GLU A 45 -25.78 15.53 -5.71
N TYR A 46 -25.38 14.26 -5.64
CA TYR A 46 -24.01 13.88 -5.37
C TYR A 46 -23.59 12.70 -6.25
N ASP A 47 -22.76 13.00 -7.25
CA ASP A 47 -22.17 12.00 -8.12
C ASP A 47 -20.69 11.89 -7.83
N VAL A 48 -20.22 10.68 -7.62
CA VAL A 48 -18.80 10.42 -7.38
C VAL A 48 -18.32 9.21 -8.18
N TYR A 49 -17.15 9.36 -8.78
CA TYR A 49 -16.44 8.27 -9.43
C TYR A 49 -14.99 8.26 -8.97
N VAL A 50 -14.55 7.14 -8.44
CA VAL A 50 -13.23 6.97 -7.84
C VAL A 50 -12.39 6.02 -8.70
N LEU A 51 -11.19 6.44 -9.06
CA LEU A 51 -10.15 5.62 -9.68
C LEU A 51 -9.02 5.34 -8.69
N SER A 52 -8.11 4.46 -9.07
CA SER A 52 -6.94 4.12 -8.24
C SER A 52 -6.05 5.32 -7.89
N ASN A 53 -6.10 6.39 -8.68
CA ASN A 53 -5.25 7.58 -8.54
C ASN A 53 -6.00 8.90 -8.76
N ALA A 54 -7.32 8.88 -8.87
CA ALA A 54 -8.12 10.10 -9.06
C ALA A 54 -9.51 9.97 -8.47
N ILE A 55 -10.09 11.10 -8.08
CA ILE A 55 -11.49 11.22 -7.64
C ILE A 55 -12.14 12.30 -8.48
N PHE A 56 -13.31 11.96 -9.04
CA PHE A 56 -14.23 12.88 -9.68
C PHE A 56 -15.46 13.00 -8.79
N ALA A 57 -15.83 14.20 -8.42
CA ALA A 57 -17.04 14.43 -7.65
C ALA A 57 -17.76 15.67 -8.13
N ASN A 58 -19.07 15.58 -8.23
CA ASN A 58 -20.01 16.67 -8.52
C ASN A 58 -21.06 16.71 -7.43
N ALA A 59 -21.48 17.89 -7.02
CA ALA A 59 -22.47 18.05 -5.96
C ALA A 59 -23.33 19.29 -6.20
N VAL A 60 -24.59 19.23 -5.74
CA VAL A 60 -25.45 20.38 -5.55
C VAL A 60 -25.76 20.47 -4.06
N GLU A 61 -25.42 21.59 -3.43
CA GLU A 61 -25.65 21.84 -2.03
C GLU A 61 -26.33 23.20 -1.88
N ASN A 62 -27.49 23.24 -1.24
CA ASN A 62 -28.33 24.46 -1.09
C ASN A 62 -28.70 25.12 -2.44
N GLY A 63 -28.96 24.35 -3.49
CA GLY A 63 -29.28 24.83 -4.82
C GLY A 63 -28.10 25.42 -5.62
N GLU A 64 -26.90 25.48 -5.04
CA GLU A 64 -25.68 25.88 -5.73
C GLU A 64 -24.91 24.67 -6.24
N LYS A 65 -24.55 24.70 -7.52
CA LYS A 65 -23.63 23.70 -8.07
C LYS A 65 -22.23 23.90 -7.48
N ILE A 66 -21.75 22.88 -6.78
CA ILE A 66 -20.34 22.79 -6.41
C ILE A 66 -19.63 22.22 -7.62
N ASP A 67 -18.71 23.03 -8.19
CA ASP A 67 -17.96 22.66 -9.38
C ASP A 67 -17.34 21.27 -9.24
N THR A 68 -17.33 20.53 -10.35
CA THR A 68 -16.69 19.22 -10.47
C THR A 68 -15.28 19.24 -9.90
N LYS A 69 -15.07 18.50 -8.82
CA LYS A 69 -13.73 18.36 -8.23
C LYS A 69 -13.04 17.17 -8.87
N LEU A 70 -11.98 17.46 -9.60
CA LEU A 70 -11.00 16.47 -10.05
C LEU A 70 -9.76 16.56 -9.17
N LYS A 71 -9.41 15.48 -8.51
CA LYS A 71 -8.18 15.42 -7.72
C LYS A 71 -7.35 14.21 -8.14
N PHE A 72 -6.16 14.47 -8.64
CA PHE A 72 -5.15 13.44 -8.80
C PHE A 72 -4.55 13.11 -7.43
N VAL A 73 -4.59 11.83 -7.05
CA VAL A 73 -4.04 11.31 -5.80
C VAL A 73 -2.87 10.41 -6.15
N PRO A 74 -1.63 10.87 -6.00
CA PRO A 74 -0.46 10.04 -6.30
C PRO A 74 -0.40 8.83 -5.38
N GLY A 75 0.30 7.79 -5.83
CA GLY A 75 0.39 6.47 -5.21
C GLY A 75 0.42 6.47 -3.69
N SER A 76 -0.41 5.65 -3.10
CA SER A 76 -0.71 5.62 -1.67
C SER A 76 0.22 4.68 -0.90
N THR A 77 0.57 5.09 0.32
CA THR A 77 1.15 4.19 1.32
C THR A 77 0.04 3.75 2.27
N VAL A 78 -0.09 2.46 2.50
CA VAL A 78 -1.17 1.94 3.37
C VAL A 78 -0.98 2.39 4.81
N HIS A 79 -2.00 3.04 5.39
CA HIS A 79 -2.03 3.45 6.78
C HIS A 79 -3.35 3.04 7.44
N PHE A 80 -3.39 1.82 7.99
CA PHE A 80 -4.62 1.25 8.56
C PHE A 80 -5.24 2.11 9.67
N GLY A 81 -4.44 2.71 10.55
CA GLY A 81 -4.96 3.57 11.63
C GLY A 81 -5.78 4.74 11.12
N ARG A 82 -5.33 5.40 10.03
CA ARG A 82 -6.08 6.50 9.40
C ARG A 82 -7.35 5.99 8.72
N ILE A 83 -7.27 4.86 8.00
CA ILE A 83 -8.44 4.24 7.36
C ILE A 83 -9.51 3.90 8.41
N VAL A 84 -9.12 3.26 9.51
CA VAL A 84 -10.05 2.92 10.60
C VAL A 84 -10.66 4.17 11.22
N GLY A 85 -9.85 5.21 11.48
CA GLY A 85 -10.32 6.48 12.02
C GLY A 85 -11.36 7.15 11.11
N ILE A 86 -11.09 7.24 9.80
CA ILE A 86 -12.02 7.84 8.83
C ILE A 86 -13.31 7.02 8.72
N ASN A 87 -13.21 5.69 8.70
CA ASN A 87 -14.39 4.82 8.68
C ASN A 87 -15.23 4.98 9.97
N GLN A 88 -14.59 5.17 11.12
CA GLN A 88 -15.30 5.43 12.38
C GLN A 88 -16.00 6.78 12.33
N LEU A 89 -15.32 7.84 11.88
CA LEU A 89 -15.88 9.16 11.69
C LEU A 89 -17.12 9.12 10.76
N SER A 90 -17.02 8.41 9.62
CA SER A 90 -18.14 8.23 8.69
C SER A 90 -19.37 7.59 9.37
N ARG A 91 -19.16 6.57 10.24
CA ARG A 91 -20.27 5.95 10.98
C ARG A 91 -20.93 6.91 11.97
N GLU A 92 -20.15 7.76 12.61
CA GLU A 92 -20.65 8.73 13.58
C GLU A 92 -21.42 9.88 12.90
N ILE A 93 -20.97 10.29 11.70
CA ILE A 93 -21.70 11.23 10.83
C ILE A 93 -23.07 10.65 10.47
N VAL A 94 -23.11 9.41 9.98
CA VAL A 94 -24.37 8.73 9.61
C VAL A 94 -25.31 8.57 10.81
N ALA A 95 -24.76 8.43 12.02
CA ALA A 95 -25.57 8.39 13.25
C ALA A 95 -26.04 9.77 13.73
N GLY A 96 -25.77 10.85 12.98
CA GLY A 96 -26.17 12.21 13.32
C GLY A 96 -25.45 12.79 14.55
N LYS A 97 -24.28 12.24 14.92
CA LYS A 97 -23.58 12.60 16.16
C LYS A 97 -22.55 13.71 15.99
N VAL A 98 -22.25 14.10 14.76
CA VAL A 98 -21.13 14.98 14.44
C VAL A 98 -21.58 16.04 13.44
N SER A 99 -21.32 17.32 13.73
CA SER A 99 -21.55 18.42 12.78
C SER A 99 -20.46 18.44 11.69
N VAL A 100 -20.69 19.22 10.63
CA VAL A 100 -19.73 19.36 9.53
C VAL A 100 -18.40 19.92 10.05
N GLU A 101 -18.45 20.96 10.89
CA GLU A 101 -17.25 21.64 11.44
C GLU A 101 -16.46 20.69 12.36
N GLU A 102 -17.15 19.95 13.22
CA GLU A 102 -16.53 18.95 14.09
C GLU A 102 -15.89 17.82 13.27
N ALA A 103 -16.57 17.36 12.21
CA ALA A 103 -16.05 16.33 11.35
C ALA A 103 -14.77 16.77 10.62
N TYR A 104 -14.67 18.03 10.19
CA TYR A 104 -13.44 18.60 9.64
C TYR A 104 -12.30 18.61 10.66
N ALA A 105 -12.59 19.01 11.91
CA ALA A 105 -11.58 19.01 12.98
C ALA A 105 -11.05 17.59 13.25
N ARG A 106 -11.94 16.62 13.40
CA ARG A 106 -11.61 15.22 13.63
C ARG A 106 -10.88 14.58 12.44
N LEU A 107 -11.27 14.91 11.21
CA LEU A 107 -10.56 14.44 10.01
C LEU A 107 -9.10 14.94 10.01
N ARG A 108 -8.87 16.21 10.38
CA ARG A 108 -7.50 16.76 10.52
C ARG A 108 -6.67 15.98 11.54
N GLU A 109 -7.26 15.66 12.69
CA GLU A 109 -6.60 14.85 13.73
C GLU A 109 -6.25 13.45 13.21
N ILE A 110 -7.20 12.77 12.55
CA ILE A 110 -6.98 11.42 12.00
C ILE A 110 -5.87 11.43 10.94
N VAL A 111 -5.85 12.42 10.05
CA VAL A 111 -4.81 12.53 9.01
C VAL A 111 -3.44 12.88 9.61
N SER A 112 -3.41 13.51 10.79
CA SER A 112 -2.16 13.82 11.50
C SER A 112 -1.55 12.62 12.23
N ILE A 113 -2.24 11.47 12.37
CA ILE A 113 -1.69 10.25 13.00
C ILE A 113 -0.35 9.90 12.33
N PRO A 114 0.75 9.83 13.09
CA PRO A 114 2.07 9.58 12.52
C PRO A 114 2.19 8.14 11.98
N TYR A 115 3.07 7.95 11.02
CA TYR A 115 3.46 6.60 10.60
C TYR A 115 4.17 5.86 11.73
N THR A 116 4.10 4.53 11.67
CA THR A 116 4.78 3.65 12.63
C THR A 116 6.28 3.96 12.67
N HIS A 117 6.86 3.98 13.86
CA HIS A 117 8.29 4.24 14.06
C HIS A 117 9.14 3.26 13.23
N PRO A 118 10.19 3.73 12.51
CA PRO A 118 10.97 2.91 11.58
C PRO A 118 11.45 1.58 12.19
N ILE A 119 12.00 1.59 13.40
CA ILE A 119 12.52 0.37 14.05
C ILE A 119 11.45 -0.71 14.23
N ARG A 120 10.18 -0.34 14.44
CA ARG A 120 9.08 -1.31 14.55
C ARG A 120 8.76 -1.94 13.20
N LEU A 121 8.90 -1.17 12.12
CA LEU A 121 8.76 -1.67 10.75
C LEU A 121 9.91 -2.61 10.39
N ASP A 122 11.15 -2.27 10.78
CA ASP A 122 12.33 -3.09 10.55
C ASP A 122 12.17 -4.46 11.22
N LEU A 123 11.77 -4.46 12.51
CA LEU A 123 11.52 -5.69 13.26
C LEU A 123 10.34 -6.48 12.72
N ALA A 124 9.24 -5.82 12.36
CA ALA A 124 8.08 -6.49 11.78
C ALA A 124 8.41 -7.17 10.44
N CYS A 125 9.21 -6.51 9.60
CA CYS A 125 9.69 -7.07 8.35
C CYS A 125 10.58 -8.30 8.61
N ALA A 126 11.52 -8.20 9.54
CA ALA A 126 12.42 -9.29 9.92
C ALA A 126 11.65 -10.51 10.44
N VAL A 127 10.73 -10.31 11.38
CA VAL A 127 9.87 -11.39 11.91
C VAL A 127 8.99 -11.98 10.81
N GLY A 128 8.36 -11.15 9.99
CA GLY A 128 7.56 -11.60 8.86
C GLY A 128 8.35 -12.48 7.90
N SER A 129 9.56 -12.03 7.51
CA SER A 129 10.45 -12.81 6.63
C SER A 129 10.81 -14.18 7.21
N ALA A 130 11.14 -14.23 8.50
CA ALA A 130 11.42 -15.49 9.18
C ALA A 130 10.22 -16.45 9.20
N CYS A 131 9.04 -15.92 9.56
CA CYS A 131 7.81 -16.69 9.59
C CYS A 131 7.44 -17.25 8.20
N PHE A 132 7.55 -16.45 7.16
CA PHE A 132 7.26 -16.89 5.79
C PHE A 132 8.29 -17.91 5.27
N SER A 133 9.59 -17.72 5.57
CA SER A 133 10.60 -18.72 5.23
C SER A 133 10.26 -20.08 5.84
N TYR A 134 9.90 -20.11 7.13
CA TYR A 134 9.48 -21.32 7.83
C TYR A 134 8.17 -21.90 7.26
N LEU A 135 7.18 -21.05 6.97
CA LEU A 135 5.89 -21.45 6.40
C LEU A 135 6.04 -22.13 5.03
N PHE A 136 7.00 -21.68 4.22
CA PHE A 136 7.31 -22.29 2.92
C PHE A 136 8.21 -23.52 3.01
N GLY A 137 8.39 -24.09 4.20
CA GLY A 137 9.11 -25.34 4.42
C GLY A 137 10.61 -25.15 4.68
N GLY A 138 11.06 -23.95 5.02
CA GLY A 138 12.40 -23.70 5.49
C GLY A 138 12.65 -24.23 6.90
N SER A 139 13.90 -24.52 7.22
CA SER A 139 14.36 -24.88 8.56
C SER A 139 14.40 -23.64 9.49
N VAL A 140 14.61 -23.87 10.79
CA VAL A 140 14.85 -22.78 11.76
C VAL A 140 16.08 -21.94 11.37
N SER A 141 17.11 -22.58 10.80
CA SER A 141 18.30 -21.90 10.30
C SER A 141 17.96 -21.00 9.10
N ASP A 142 17.12 -21.46 8.17
CA ASP A 142 16.64 -20.65 7.03
C ASP A 142 15.80 -19.46 7.52
N ALA A 143 14.95 -19.69 8.51
CA ALA A 143 14.17 -18.63 9.13
C ALA A 143 15.05 -17.57 9.80
N ALA A 144 16.14 -17.98 10.48
CA ALA A 144 17.09 -17.04 11.07
C ALA A 144 17.83 -16.22 10.00
N ALA A 145 18.23 -16.84 8.89
CA ALA A 145 18.82 -16.13 7.76
C ALA A 145 17.83 -15.16 7.12
N ALA A 146 16.58 -15.59 6.90
CA ALA A 146 15.51 -14.76 6.36
C ALA A 146 15.16 -13.58 7.29
N PHE A 147 15.25 -13.76 8.62
CA PHE A 147 15.12 -12.65 9.58
C PHE A 147 16.13 -11.55 9.31
N ILE A 148 17.40 -11.92 9.16
CA ILE A 148 18.48 -10.96 8.89
C ILE A 148 18.25 -10.27 7.54
N CYS A 149 17.94 -11.02 6.49
CA CYS A 149 17.65 -10.47 5.17
C CYS A 149 16.46 -9.50 5.19
N GLY A 150 15.37 -9.85 5.88
CA GLY A 150 14.20 -9.00 6.00
C GLY A 150 14.46 -7.72 6.79
N PHE A 151 15.28 -7.80 7.83
CA PHE A 151 15.73 -6.61 8.57
C PHE A 151 16.55 -5.67 7.66
N LEU A 152 17.55 -6.21 6.97
CA LEU A 152 18.41 -5.44 6.06
C LEU A 152 17.61 -4.85 4.89
N LEU A 153 16.65 -5.60 4.35
CA LEU A 153 15.73 -5.10 3.33
C LEU A 153 14.99 -3.84 3.81
N GLN A 154 14.41 -3.88 5.00
CA GLN A 154 13.63 -2.75 5.50
C GLN A 154 14.53 -1.55 5.81
N VAL A 155 15.71 -1.76 6.38
CA VAL A 155 16.72 -0.71 6.57
C VAL A 155 17.11 -0.09 5.21
N PHE A 156 17.33 -0.89 4.19
CA PHE A 156 17.64 -0.43 2.84
C PHE A 156 16.49 0.42 2.27
N LEU A 157 15.23 -0.03 2.41
CA LEU A 157 14.05 0.71 1.97
C LEU A 157 13.89 2.05 2.71
N ASN A 158 14.20 2.09 4.01
CA ASN A 158 14.15 3.32 4.79
C ASN A 158 15.25 4.32 4.38
N ALA A 159 16.40 3.83 3.88
CA ALA A 159 17.52 4.66 3.44
C ALA A 159 17.29 5.28 2.04
N ILE A 160 16.42 4.68 1.23
CA ILE A 160 16.14 5.20 -0.12
C ILE A 160 15.08 6.29 -0.04
N ASP A 161 15.42 7.47 -0.59
CA ASP A 161 14.41 8.52 -0.81
C ASP A 161 13.49 8.13 -1.98
N SER A 162 12.30 7.65 -1.65
CA SER A 162 11.26 7.25 -2.61
C SER A 162 10.76 8.40 -3.51
N ARG A 163 11.16 9.64 -3.24
CA ARG A 163 10.80 10.79 -4.06
C ARG A 163 11.68 10.90 -5.32
N THR A 164 12.88 10.32 -5.27
CA THR A 164 13.88 10.46 -6.33
C THR A 164 13.93 9.26 -7.28
N ALA A 165 13.53 8.07 -6.83
CA ALA A 165 13.59 6.84 -7.61
C ALA A 165 12.20 6.27 -7.91
N SER A 166 12.03 5.73 -9.13
CA SER A 166 10.82 4.99 -9.51
C SER A 166 10.67 3.75 -8.62
N LYS A 167 9.43 3.43 -8.23
CA LYS A 167 9.11 2.22 -7.45
C LYS A 167 9.64 0.93 -8.10
N PHE A 168 9.71 0.87 -9.42
CA PHE A 168 10.24 -0.28 -10.16
C PHE A 168 11.74 -0.46 -9.92
N ILE A 169 12.51 0.65 -9.97
CA ILE A 169 13.95 0.63 -9.68
C ILE A 169 14.18 0.25 -8.21
N ILE A 170 13.38 0.78 -7.29
CA ILE A 170 13.47 0.43 -5.86
C ILE A 170 13.22 -1.07 -5.67
N ASN A 171 12.17 -1.65 -6.27
CA ASN A 171 11.88 -3.07 -6.13
C ASN A 171 12.96 -3.96 -6.77
N LEU A 172 13.49 -3.56 -7.93
CA LEU A 172 14.60 -4.25 -8.59
C LEU A 172 15.86 -4.27 -7.70
N ALA A 173 16.28 -3.10 -7.22
CA ALA A 173 17.46 -2.98 -6.37
C ALA A 173 17.27 -3.69 -5.02
N SER A 174 16.11 -3.54 -4.39
CA SER A 174 15.80 -4.18 -3.10
C SER A 174 15.82 -5.70 -3.20
N SER A 175 15.23 -6.26 -4.26
CA SER A 175 15.23 -7.72 -4.47
C SER A 175 16.63 -8.26 -4.76
N ALA A 176 17.44 -7.51 -5.50
CA ALA A 176 18.85 -7.88 -5.73
C ALA A 176 19.65 -7.83 -4.41
N VAL A 177 19.48 -6.79 -3.59
CA VAL A 177 20.15 -6.70 -2.27
C VAL A 177 19.76 -7.87 -1.36
N VAL A 178 18.48 -8.22 -1.29
CA VAL A 178 18.01 -9.39 -0.52
C VAL A 178 18.64 -10.66 -1.03
N ALA A 179 18.67 -10.87 -2.34
CA ALA A 179 19.25 -12.07 -2.93
C ALA A 179 20.77 -12.18 -2.64
N VAL A 180 21.51 -11.07 -2.72
CA VAL A 180 22.95 -11.03 -2.34
C VAL A 180 23.11 -11.38 -0.87
N CYS A 181 22.33 -10.77 0.03
CA CYS A 181 22.38 -11.09 1.46
C CYS A 181 22.08 -12.57 1.73
N ALA A 182 21.05 -13.13 1.08
CA ALA A 182 20.68 -14.53 1.22
C ALA A 182 21.80 -15.47 0.75
N VAL A 183 22.41 -15.18 -0.42
CA VAL A 183 23.56 -15.95 -0.93
C VAL A 183 24.76 -15.90 0.02
N LEU A 184 25.07 -14.72 0.57
CA LEU A 184 26.18 -14.59 1.52
C LEU A 184 25.94 -15.36 2.82
N LEU A 185 24.73 -15.29 3.38
CA LEU A 185 24.37 -16.02 4.60
C LEU A 185 24.39 -17.54 4.36
N PHE A 186 23.85 -17.98 3.22
CA PHE A 186 23.91 -19.37 2.80
C PHE A 186 25.36 -19.87 2.62
N ALA A 187 26.21 -19.08 1.98
CA ALA A 187 27.62 -19.43 1.74
C ALA A 187 28.45 -19.55 3.04
N VAL A 188 28.10 -18.81 4.09
CA VAL A 188 28.73 -18.94 5.42
C VAL A 188 28.10 -20.04 6.28
N GLY A 189 27.14 -20.81 5.74
CA GLY A 189 26.52 -21.94 6.42
C GLY A 189 25.35 -21.55 7.35
N LEU A 190 24.83 -20.31 7.25
CA LEU A 190 23.62 -19.92 7.91
C LEU A 190 22.42 -20.15 6.98
N GLY A 191 21.79 -21.30 7.15
CA GLY A 191 20.67 -21.77 6.33
C GLY A 191 21.02 -22.99 5.48
N ASN A 192 19.98 -23.77 5.15
CA ASN A 192 20.10 -25.04 4.44
C ASN A 192 19.50 -24.98 3.03
N SER A 193 18.59 -24.01 2.78
CA SER A 193 17.83 -23.89 1.54
C SER A 193 17.78 -22.42 1.08
N LEU A 194 18.60 -22.07 0.09
CA LEU A 194 18.70 -20.71 -0.42
C LEU A 194 17.35 -20.18 -0.94
N ASP A 195 16.57 -21.03 -1.62
CA ASP A 195 15.25 -20.71 -2.13
C ASP A 195 14.29 -20.29 -1.02
N LYS A 196 14.27 -20.99 0.14
CA LYS A 196 13.40 -20.69 1.29
C LYS A 196 13.79 -19.37 1.97
N ILE A 197 15.10 -19.09 2.05
CA ILE A 197 15.62 -17.83 2.58
C ILE A 197 15.17 -16.67 1.68
N ILE A 198 15.36 -16.80 0.36
CA ILE A 198 14.99 -15.74 -0.60
C ILE A 198 13.48 -15.52 -0.60
N ILE A 199 12.66 -16.56 -0.74
CA ILE A 199 11.20 -16.47 -0.80
C ILE A 199 10.65 -15.78 0.46
N GLY A 200 11.09 -16.20 1.65
CA GLY A 200 10.69 -15.58 2.91
C GLY A 200 11.07 -14.11 2.98
N SER A 201 12.28 -13.76 2.52
CA SER A 201 12.83 -12.42 2.63
C SER A 201 12.19 -11.41 1.67
N ILE A 202 11.79 -11.83 0.45
CA ILE A 202 11.17 -10.94 -0.55
C ILE A 202 9.67 -10.71 -0.32
N ILE A 203 9.03 -11.40 0.63
CA ILE A 203 7.58 -11.34 0.83
C ILE A 203 7.05 -9.91 1.01
N ARG A 204 7.85 -9.03 1.62
CA ARG A 204 7.55 -7.61 1.80
C ARG A 204 7.42 -6.86 0.48
N LEU A 205 8.13 -7.29 -0.56
CA LEU A 205 8.12 -6.67 -1.90
C LEU A 205 7.00 -7.21 -2.78
N VAL A 206 6.52 -8.43 -2.50
CA VAL A 206 5.50 -9.11 -3.32
C VAL A 206 4.20 -8.30 -3.33
N PRO A 207 3.66 -7.97 -4.51
CA PRO A 207 2.47 -7.12 -4.65
C PRO A 207 1.16 -7.87 -4.41
N GLY A 208 1.06 -8.64 -3.31
CA GLY A 208 -0.09 -9.50 -3.00
C GLY A 208 -1.40 -8.73 -2.86
N VAL A 209 -1.39 -7.62 -2.11
CA VAL A 209 -2.58 -6.77 -1.92
C VAL A 209 -3.02 -6.16 -3.26
N ALA A 210 -2.08 -5.72 -4.10
CA ALA A 210 -2.41 -5.16 -5.41
C ALA A 210 -3.07 -6.19 -6.33
N LEU A 211 -2.58 -7.45 -6.33
CA LEU A 211 -3.17 -8.55 -7.08
C LEU A 211 -4.59 -8.90 -6.60
N THR A 212 -4.77 -9.07 -5.29
CA THR A 212 -6.08 -9.43 -4.74
C THR A 212 -7.12 -8.33 -4.91
N THR A 213 -6.72 -7.06 -4.74
CA THR A 213 -7.63 -5.92 -4.96
C THR A 213 -7.95 -5.72 -6.44
N SER A 214 -7.03 -5.97 -7.38
CA SER A 214 -7.33 -5.90 -8.81
C SER A 214 -8.35 -6.95 -9.25
N ILE A 215 -8.26 -8.18 -8.73
CA ILE A 215 -9.27 -9.22 -8.98
C ILE A 215 -10.64 -8.78 -8.43
N ARG A 216 -10.68 -8.21 -7.24
CA ARG A 216 -11.91 -7.69 -6.67
C ARG A 216 -12.50 -6.54 -7.49
N ASP A 217 -11.67 -5.61 -7.97
CA ASP A 217 -12.12 -4.52 -8.84
C ASP A 217 -12.77 -5.08 -10.12
N PHE A 218 -12.19 -6.13 -10.75
CA PHE A 218 -12.80 -6.82 -11.89
C PHE A 218 -14.16 -7.46 -11.54
N LEU A 219 -14.25 -8.12 -10.38
CA LEU A 219 -15.50 -8.76 -9.95
C LEU A 219 -16.60 -7.73 -9.65
N ASN A 220 -16.23 -6.51 -9.26
CA ASN A 220 -17.15 -5.40 -9.03
C ASN A 220 -17.48 -4.61 -10.32
N GLY A 221 -16.90 -4.99 -11.49
CA GLY A 221 -17.11 -4.31 -12.77
C GLY A 221 -16.23 -3.08 -12.99
N ASP A 222 -15.35 -2.75 -12.08
CA ASP A 222 -14.37 -1.65 -12.24
C ASP A 222 -13.13 -2.14 -13.00
N TYR A 223 -13.33 -2.41 -14.30
CA TYR A 223 -12.28 -2.96 -15.16
C TYR A 223 -11.09 -2.02 -15.33
N LEU A 224 -11.30 -0.71 -15.31
CA LEU A 224 -10.23 0.26 -15.50
C LEU A 224 -9.25 0.23 -14.34
N SER A 225 -9.75 0.34 -13.11
CA SER A 225 -8.91 0.28 -11.90
C SER A 225 -8.28 -1.10 -11.71
N GLY A 226 -9.05 -2.16 -11.97
CA GLY A 226 -8.55 -3.54 -11.93
C GLY A 226 -7.39 -3.75 -12.89
N THR A 227 -7.50 -3.28 -14.13
CA THR A 227 -6.43 -3.40 -15.14
C THR A 227 -5.18 -2.62 -14.74
N ILE A 228 -5.32 -1.37 -14.32
CA ILE A 228 -4.18 -0.54 -13.89
C ILE A 228 -3.42 -1.21 -12.74
N ARG A 229 -4.12 -1.68 -11.70
CA ARG A 229 -3.51 -2.37 -10.56
C ARG A 229 -2.87 -3.70 -10.92
N MET A 230 -3.48 -4.46 -11.83
CA MET A 230 -2.94 -5.73 -12.29
C MET A 230 -1.63 -5.54 -13.05
N ILE A 231 -1.59 -4.61 -14.00
CA ILE A 231 -0.37 -4.28 -14.75
C ILE A 231 0.72 -3.82 -13.79
N ASP A 232 0.39 -2.96 -12.84
CA ASP A 232 1.32 -2.48 -11.83
C ASP A 232 1.92 -3.62 -10.99
N ALA A 233 1.09 -4.57 -10.56
CA ALA A 233 1.53 -5.74 -9.81
C ALA A 233 2.44 -6.65 -10.64
N PHE A 234 2.13 -6.89 -11.91
CA PHE A 234 2.99 -7.67 -12.81
C PHE A 234 4.35 -7.00 -13.06
N LEU A 235 4.37 -5.68 -13.25
CA LEU A 235 5.62 -4.94 -13.41
C LEU A 235 6.50 -5.03 -12.16
N VAL A 236 5.92 -4.88 -10.97
CA VAL A 236 6.63 -5.04 -9.69
C VAL A 236 7.15 -6.48 -9.55
N GLY A 237 6.31 -7.49 -9.82
CA GLY A 237 6.71 -8.89 -9.80
C GLY A 237 7.85 -9.20 -10.77
N GLY A 238 7.80 -8.65 -11.98
CA GLY A 238 8.86 -8.74 -12.98
C GLY A 238 10.19 -8.14 -12.50
N CYS A 239 10.14 -6.96 -11.87
CA CYS A 239 11.32 -6.33 -11.28
C CYS A 239 11.96 -7.20 -10.19
N ILE A 240 11.12 -7.79 -9.31
CA ILE A 240 11.61 -8.70 -8.26
C ILE A 240 12.26 -9.95 -8.88
N ALA A 241 11.61 -10.55 -9.87
CA ALA A 241 12.13 -11.74 -10.55
C ALA A 241 13.48 -11.47 -11.25
N ILE A 242 13.61 -10.31 -11.92
CA ILE A 242 14.86 -9.89 -12.56
C ILE A 242 15.97 -9.66 -11.51
N GLY A 243 15.65 -8.94 -10.42
CA GLY A 243 16.62 -8.63 -9.38
C GLY A 243 17.15 -9.89 -8.68
N VAL A 244 16.27 -10.79 -8.26
CA VAL A 244 16.65 -12.08 -7.65
C VAL A 244 17.35 -12.97 -8.69
N GLY A 245 16.78 -13.10 -9.89
CA GLY A 245 17.29 -13.98 -10.94
C GLY A 245 18.72 -13.62 -11.39
N ALA A 246 19.00 -12.32 -11.52
CA ALA A 246 20.34 -11.86 -11.88
C ALA A 246 21.40 -12.28 -10.84
N VAL A 247 21.09 -12.15 -9.55
CA VAL A 247 22.00 -12.52 -8.47
C VAL A 247 22.18 -14.04 -8.38
N VAL A 248 21.08 -14.79 -8.42
CA VAL A 248 21.10 -16.26 -8.34
C VAL A 248 21.81 -16.86 -9.54
N MET A 249 21.57 -16.37 -10.76
CA MET A 249 22.29 -16.84 -11.96
C MET A 249 23.78 -16.55 -11.87
N THR A 250 24.17 -15.39 -11.36
CA THR A 250 25.58 -15.04 -11.14
C THR A 250 26.20 -15.99 -10.13
N TYR A 251 25.54 -16.29 -9.04
CA TYR A 251 26.00 -17.23 -8.02
C TYR A 251 26.20 -18.65 -8.60
N ILE A 252 25.21 -19.17 -9.35
CA ILE A 252 25.32 -20.50 -10.02
C ILE A 252 26.47 -20.54 -10.99
N SER A 253 26.68 -19.47 -11.78
CA SER A 253 27.81 -19.40 -12.73
C SER A 253 29.16 -19.41 -12.04
N LEU A 254 29.29 -18.75 -10.88
CA LEU A 254 30.54 -18.69 -10.10
C LEU A 254 30.84 -19.99 -9.36
N THR A 255 29.81 -20.72 -8.92
CA THR A 255 29.97 -21.96 -8.14
C THR A 255 29.95 -23.23 -8.99
N GLY A 256 29.89 -23.10 -10.32
CA GLY A 256 29.91 -24.24 -11.25
C GLY A 256 28.61 -25.08 -11.21
N GLY A 257 27.48 -24.50 -10.82
CA GLY A 257 26.19 -25.18 -10.80
C GLY A 257 25.95 -26.03 -9.55
N ALA A 258 26.53 -25.65 -8.41
CA ALA A 258 26.22 -26.31 -7.13
C ALA A 258 24.71 -26.26 -6.86
N PRO A 259 24.10 -27.37 -6.39
CA PRO A 259 22.66 -27.43 -6.17
C PRO A 259 22.19 -26.35 -5.16
N LEU A 260 21.14 -25.65 -5.52
CA LEU A 260 20.49 -24.63 -4.67
C LEU A 260 19.56 -25.25 -3.62
N LEU A 261 19.45 -26.58 -3.62
CA LEU A 261 18.52 -27.40 -2.82
C LEU A 261 19.27 -28.16 -1.72
#